data_de76c0b36969b9f384cf866a05c2d75d
#
_entry.id   de76c0b36969b9f384cf866a05c2d75d
#
_cell.length_a   1.000
_cell.length_b   1.000
_cell.length_c   1.000
_cell.angle_alpha   90.00
_cell.angle_beta   90.00
_cell.angle_gamma   90.00
#
_symmetry.space_group_name_H-M   'P 1'
#
loop_
_entity.id
_entity.type
_entity.pdbx_description
1 polymer ?
#
loop_
_entity_poly.entity_id
_entity_poly.type
_entity_poly.pdbx_seq_one_letter_code
_entity_poly.pdbx_strand_id
1 'polypeptide(L)'
;VEARLQAINQEMSTYIPDSVISQFNQSKKLDSFPISSEFALVVGEAKRISELTGGRFDITVRPLVNFWGFGNVEKQRTTLPSGSEIEDVLSRIGFDKLRFDPDAPSLGKSIDHLEIDLSAIAKGYAVDQIASIIAKRTPNYLVEIGGEVFAAGVNPETDKPWTIAIED
;
A
#
# COMPACT_ATOMS: atom_id res chain seq x y z
N VAL A 1 3.27 14.05 14.33
CA VAL A 1 2.31 13.39 13.44
C VAL A 1 2.62 13.76 12.00
N GLU A 2 2.51 15.03 11.61
CA GLU A 2 2.66 15.51 10.21
C GLU A 2 3.92 15.01 9.52
N ALA A 3 5.10 15.25 10.12
CA ALA A 3 6.37 14.80 9.54
C ALA A 3 6.44 13.27 9.35
N ARG A 4 5.75 12.49 10.20
CA ARG A 4 5.68 11.03 10.05
C ARG A 4 4.82 10.62 8.86
N LEU A 5 3.68 11.26 8.68
CA LEU A 5 2.80 11.02 7.52
C LEU A 5 3.49 11.41 6.22
N GLN A 6 4.20 12.54 6.20
CA GLN A 6 5.00 12.94 5.04
C GLN A 6 6.08 11.91 4.69
N ALA A 7 6.79 11.37 5.69
CA ALA A 7 7.79 10.34 5.48
C ALA A 7 7.17 9.05 4.89
N ILE A 8 6.03 8.60 5.42
CA ILE A 8 5.33 7.42 4.89
C ILE A 8 4.86 7.67 3.45
N ASN A 9 4.32 8.85 3.16
CA ASN A 9 3.90 9.21 1.80
C ASN A 9 5.08 9.24 0.83
N GLN A 10 6.25 9.77 1.24
CA GLN A 10 7.44 9.79 0.40
C GLN A 10 7.98 8.38 0.10
N GLU A 11 7.72 7.43 0.96
CA GLU A 11 8.04 6.02 0.72
C GLU A 11 7.01 5.33 -0.19
N MET A 12 5.71 5.44 0.12
CA MET A 12 4.68 4.48 -0.31
C MET A 12 3.58 5.08 -1.20
N SER A 13 3.54 6.41 -1.40
CA SER A 13 2.49 7.03 -2.19
C SER A 13 2.80 6.96 -3.69
N THR A 14 1.91 6.33 -4.45
CA THR A 14 1.97 6.30 -5.92
C THR A 14 1.54 7.62 -6.57
N TYR A 15 1.06 8.58 -5.79
CA TYR A 15 0.69 9.93 -6.24
C TYR A 15 1.86 10.92 -6.19
N ILE A 16 2.93 10.59 -5.48
CA ILE A 16 4.16 11.39 -5.40
C ILE A 16 5.14 10.86 -6.45
N PRO A 17 5.49 11.66 -7.49
CA PRO A 17 6.28 11.17 -8.62
C PRO A 17 7.68 10.67 -8.25
N ASP A 18 8.29 11.24 -7.23
CA ASP A 18 9.63 10.93 -6.73
C ASP A 18 9.63 10.10 -5.43
N SER A 19 8.48 9.56 -5.03
CA SER A 19 8.42 8.59 -3.93
C SER A 19 9.20 7.31 -4.26
N VAL A 20 9.61 6.58 -3.22
CA VAL A 20 10.35 5.31 -3.40
C VAL A 20 9.56 4.32 -4.26
N ILE A 21 8.26 4.14 -3.99
CA ILE A 21 7.41 3.26 -4.79
C ILE A 21 7.30 3.72 -6.25
N SER A 22 7.20 5.02 -6.49
CA SER A 22 7.11 5.57 -7.85
C SER A 22 8.43 5.38 -8.62
N GLN A 23 9.56 5.58 -7.97
CA GLN A 23 10.88 5.31 -8.54
C GLN A 23 11.04 3.82 -8.88
N PHE A 24 10.63 2.91 -7.98
CA PHE A 24 10.62 1.48 -8.26
C PHE A 24 9.74 1.16 -9.47
N ASN A 25 8.51 1.67 -9.52
CA ASN A 25 7.57 1.41 -10.61
C ASN A 25 8.10 1.91 -11.96
N GLN A 26 8.73 3.09 -12.00
CA GLN A 26 9.32 3.68 -13.22
C GLN A 26 10.62 2.98 -13.66
N SER A 27 11.31 2.32 -12.74
CA SER A 27 12.56 1.62 -13.06
C SER A 27 12.30 0.45 -13.99
N LYS A 28 13.06 0.36 -15.06
CA LYS A 28 13.12 -0.80 -15.97
C LYS A 28 14.19 -1.82 -15.57
N LYS A 29 14.96 -1.53 -14.51
CA LYS A 29 15.97 -2.44 -14.00
C LYS A 29 15.31 -3.62 -13.32
N LEU A 30 15.75 -4.82 -13.66
CA LEU A 30 15.27 -6.06 -13.06
C LEU A 30 15.98 -6.36 -11.72
N ASP A 31 17.17 -5.79 -11.55
CA ASP A 31 18.03 -6.06 -10.40
C ASP A 31 17.51 -5.43 -9.10
N SER A 32 18.26 -5.67 -8.03
CA SER A 32 17.94 -5.19 -6.70
C SER A 32 17.76 -3.65 -6.65
N PHE A 33 16.61 -3.22 -6.19
CA PHE A 33 16.27 -1.83 -5.91
C PHE A 33 16.22 -1.67 -4.38
N PRO A 34 17.09 -0.88 -3.76
CA PRO A 34 17.14 -0.73 -2.31
C PRO A 34 15.87 -0.02 -1.80
N ILE A 35 15.36 -0.50 -0.68
CA ILE A 35 14.22 0.06 0.04
C ILE A 35 14.55 0.25 1.51
N SER A 36 13.78 1.06 2.22
CA SER A 36 13.92 1.19 3.67
C SER A 36 13.43 -0.06 4.40
N SER A 37 13.86 -0.24 5.64
CA SER A 37 13.34 -1.30 6.51
C SER A 37 11.83 -1.16 6.77
N GLU A 38 11.30 0.05 6.76
CA GLU A 38 9.87 0.31 6.93
C GLU A 38 9.08 -0.11 5.69
N PHE A 39 9.57 0.22 4.50
CA PHE A 39 8.98 -0.24 3.25
C PHE A 39 9.01 -1.78 3.19
N ALA A 40 10.15 -2.39 3.58
CA ALA A 40 10.30 -3.84 3.64
C ALA A 40 9.31 -4.51 4.60
N LEU A 41 9.04 -3.90 5.76
CA LEU A 41 8.04 -4.39 6.70
C LEU A 41 6.64 -4.44 6.06
N VAL A 42 6.23 -3.38 5.35
CA VAL A 42 4.92 -3.33 4.69
C VAL A 42 4.83 -4.33 3.54
N VAL A 43 5.88 -4.48 2.74
CA VAL A 43 5.93 -5.50 1.66
C VAL A 43 5.92 -6.91 2.24
N GLY A 44 6.64 -7.15 3.33
CA GLY A 44 6.65 -8.44 4.02
C GLY A 44 5.26 -8.83 4.53
N GLU A 45 4.53 -7.89 5.13
CA GLU A 45 3.16 -8.11 5.56
C GLU A 45 2.21 -8.32 4.36
N ALA A 46 2.38 -7.54 3.30
CA ALA A 46 1.62 -7.73 2.06
C ALA A 46 1.82 -9.13 1.47
N LYS A 47 3.07 -9.63 1.49
CA LYS A 47 3.38 -11.00 1.05
C LYS A 47 2.70 -12.04 1.93
N ARG A 48 2.77 -11.87 3.25
CA ARG A 48 2.10 -12.77 4.20
C ARG A 48 0.59 -12.84 3.95
N ILE A 49 -0.05 -11.69 3.73
CA ILE A 49 -1.50 -11.62 3.43
C ILE A 49 -1.79 -12.28 2.07
N SER A 50 -0.95 -12.06 1.06
CA SER A 50 -1.08 -12.70 -0.24
C SER A 50 -1.07 -14.23 -0.12
N GLU A 51 -0.12 -14.77 0.63
CA GLU A 51 -0.02 -16.22 0.89
C GLU A 51 -1.27 -16.76 1.62
N LEU A 52 -1.71 -16.06 2.68
CA LEU A 52 -2.91 -16.45 3.45
C LEU A 52 -4.20 -16.43 2.62
N THR A 53 -4.29 -15.53 1.65
CA THR A 53 -5.49 -15.36 0.80
C THR A 53 -5.41 -16.19 -0.48
N GLY A 54 -4.34 -16.98 -0.68
CA GLY A 54 -4.13 -17.73 -1.92
C GLY A 54 -3.99 -16.80 -3.12
N GLY A 55 -3.29 -15.68 -2.96
CA GLY A 55 -3.02 -14.70 -4.02
C GLY A 55 -4.17 -13.73 -4.34
N ARG A 56 -5.26 -13.73 -3.54
CA ARG A 56 -6.36 -12.78 -3.74
C ARG A 56 -6.02 -11.35 -3.33
N PHE A 57 -5.06 -11.18 -2.42
CA PHE A 57 -4.43 -9.91 -2.14
C PHE A 57 -3.09 -9.87 -2.85
N ASP A 58 -2.91 -8.93 -3.76
CA ASP A 58 -1.70 -8.81 -4.56
C ASP A 58 -1.34 -7.34 -4.80
N ILE A 59 -0.21 -6.91 -4.26
CA ILE A 59 0.29 -5.53 -4.43
C ILE A 59 0.80 -5.24 -5.84
N THR A 60 0.98 -6.25 -6.69
CA THR A 60 1.39 -6.05 -8.09
C THR A 60 0.21 -5.65 -9.01
N VAL A 61 -0.96 -5.42 -8.44
CA VAL A 61 -2.21 -5.10 -9.14
C VAL A 61 -2.24 -3.73 -9.83
N ARG A 62 -1.22 -2.88 -9.61
CA ARG A 62 -1.18 -1.50 -10.13
C ARG A 62 -1.48 -1.36 -11.63
N PRO A 63 -0.93 -2.21 -12.54
CA PRO A 63 -1.29 -2.13 -13.96
C PRO A 63 -2.79 -2.28 -14.21
N LEU A 64 -3.48 -3.13 -13.43
CA LEU A 64 -4.92 -3.33 -13.53
C LEU A 64 -5.71 -2.15 -12.97
N VAL A 65 -5.27 -1.57 -11.85
CA VAL A 65 -5.86 -0.37 -11.25
C VAL A 65 -5.80 0.80 -12.25
N ASN A 66 -4.65 1.02 -12.88
CA ASN A 66 -4.48 2.03 -13.92
C ASN A 66 -5.33 1.74 -15.16
N PHE A 67 -5.39 0.48 -15.58
CA PHE A 67 -6.15 0.03 -16.74
C PHE A 67 -7.66 0.31 -16.62
N TRP A 68 -8.21 0.16 -15.41
CA TRP A 68 -9.60 0.47 -15.12
C TRP A 68 -9.86 1.95 -14.77
N GLY A 69 -8.80 2.79 -14.72
CA GLY A 69 -8.93 4.21 -14.46
C GLY A 69 -9.08 4.59 -12.98
N PHE A 70 -8.78 3.67 -12.05
CA PHE A 70 -8.81 3.94 -10.61
C PHE A 70 -7.48 4.49 -10.08
N GLY A 71 -6.40 4.41 -10.86
CA GLY A 71 -5.10 4.95 -10.49
C GLY A 71 -4.93 6.42 -10.86
N ASN A 72 -3.71 6.93 -10.69
CA ASN A 72 -3.33 8.28 -11.13
C ASN A 72 -3.11 8.29 -12.66
N VAL A 73 -4.22 8.25 -13.42
CA VAL A 73 -4.22 8.23 -14.88
C VAL A 73 -4.91 9.48 -15.42
N GLU A 74 -4.32 10.08 -16.46
CA GLU A 74 -4.86 11.32 -17.07
C GLU A 74 -6.23 11.14 -17.72
N LYS A 75 -6.55 9.94 -18.18
CA LYS A 75 -7.82 9.64 -18.85
C LYS A 75 -8.46 8.39 -18.28
N GLN A 76 -9.68 8.53 -17.83
CA GLN A 76 -10.53 7.38 -17.51
C GLN A 76 -10.96 6.66 -18.78
N ARG A 77 -11.00 5.34 -18.71
CA ARG A 77 -11.51 4.51 -19.81
C ARG A 77 -13.01 4.71 -19.98
N THR A 78 -13.45 4.97 -21.20
CA THR A 78 -14.87 5.18 -21.54
C THR A 78 -15.52 3.98 -22.21
N THR A 79 -14.72 2.97 -22.59
CA THR A 79 -15.20 1.76 -23.29
C THR A 79 -14.80 0.50 -22.54
N LEU A 80 -15.61 -0.54 -22.62
CA LEU A 80 -15.26 -1.85 -22.07
C LEU A 80 -14.05 -2.42 -22.83
N PRO A 81 -13.07 -2.99 -22.09
CA PRO A 81 -11.91 -3.61 -22.70
C PRO A 81 -12.27 -4.92 -23.41
N SER A 82 -11.49 -5.26 -24.41
CA SER A 82 -11.52 -6.60 -25.03
C SER A 82 -10.86 -7.64 -24.10
N GLY A 83 -11.18 -8.92 -24.32
CA GLY A 83 -10.54 -10.01 -23.57
C GLY A 83 -9.01 -10.02 -23.71
N SER A 84 -8.48 -9.74 -24.90
CA SER A 84 -7.04 -9.70 -25.15
C SER A 84 -6.33 -8.55 -24.42
N GLU A 85 -6.98 -7.38 -24.28
CA GLU A 85 -6.43 -6.28 -23.47
C GLU A 85 -6.37 -6.64 -21.99
N ILE A 86 -7.39 -7.34 -21.49
CA ILE A 86 -7.40 -7.82 -20.09
C ILE A 86 -6.28 -8.84 -19.88
N GLU A 87 -6.12 -9.83 -20.77
CA GLU A 87 -5.06 -10.84 -20.71
C GLU A 87 -3.66 -10.22 -20.73
N ASP A 88 -3.43 -9.21 -21.58
CA ASP A 88 -2.17 -8.47 -21.62
C ASP A 88 -1.85 -7.81 -20.27
N VAL A 89 -2.81 -7.13 -19.66
CA VAL A 89 -2.61 -6.49 -18.36
C VAL A 89 -2.40 -7.52 -17.25
N LEU A 90 -3.17 -8.61 -17.24
CA LEU A 90 -3.02 -9.70 -16.27
C LEU A 90 -1.65 -10.38 -16.37
N SER A 91 -1.05 -10.44 -17.57
CA SER A 91 0.28 -10.99 -17.75
C SER A 91 1.39 -10.23 -16.99
N ARG A 92 1.12 -8.97 -16.62
CA ARG A 92 2.04 -8.07 -15.89
C ARG A 92 1.87 -8.14 -14.38
N ILE A 93 0.89 -8.89 -13.87
CA ILE A 93 0.52 -9.00 -12.47
C ILE A 93 0.96 -10.37 -11.93
N GLY A 94 1.31 -10.44 -10.68
CA GLY A 94 1.64 -11.66 -9.96
C GLY A 94 2.76 -11.42 -8.96
N PHE A 95 2.50 -11.75 -7.69
CA PHE A 95 3.48 -11.60 -6.62
C PHE A 95 4.74 -12.47 -6.84
N ASP A 96 4.62 -13.56 -7.59
CA ASP A 96 5.74 -14.41 -8.04
C ASP A 96 6.74 -13.68 -8.94
N LYS A 97 6.32 -12.57 -9.56
CA LYS A 97 7.17 -11.70 -10.39
C LYS A 97 7.92 -10.65 -9.59
N LEU A 98 7.57 -10.45 -8.31
CA LEU A 98 8.23 -9.54 -7.38
C LEU A 98 9.23 -10.32 -6.53
N ARG A 99 10.50 -10.00 -6.65
CA ARG A 99 11.55 -10.51 -5.76
C ARG A 99 11.65 -9.57 -4.56
N PHE A 100 11.64 -10.13 -3.38
CA PHE A 100 11.74 -9.39 -2.12
C PHE A 100 12.78 -10.08 -1.23
N ASP A 101 13.78 -9.32 -0.80
CA ASP A 101 14.79 -9.74 0.16
C ASP A 101 14.57 -8.96 1.47
N PRO A 102 14.10 -9.61 2.55
CA PRO A 102 13.91 -8.97 3.84
C PRO A 102 15.21 -8.79 4.63
N ASP A 103 16.24 -9.60 4.37
CA ASP A 103 17.52 -9.57 5.12
C ASP A 103 18.42 -8.46 4.58
N ALA A 104 18.37 -8.21 3.26
CA ALA A 104 18.98 -7.05 2.62
C ALA A 104 17.89 -6.22 1.93
N PRO A 105 17.16 -5.33 2.66
CA PRO A 105 15.91 -4.73 2.21
C PRO A 105 15.96 -4.21 0.78
N SER A 106 15.41 -4.99 -0.14
CA SER A 106 15.42 -4.69 -1.57
C SER A 106 14.29 -5.38 -2.31
N LEU A 107 13.89 -4.76 -3.43
CA LEU A 107 12.94 -5.32 -4.39
C LEU A 107 13.64 -5.58 -5.73
N GLY A 108 13.19 -6.61 -6.43
CA GLY A 108 13.58 -6.86 -7.81
C GLY A 108 12.37 -7.26 -8.64
N LYS A 109 12.50 -7.14 -9.95
CA LYS A 109 11.45 -7.49 -10.92
C LYS A 109 11.87 -8.70 -11.74
N SER A 110 10.92 -9.59 -12.05
CA SER A 110 11.13 -10.64 -13.05
C SER A 110 10.81 -10.16 -14.47
N ILE A 111 10.03 -9.07 -14.58
CA ILE A 111 9.67 -8.39 -15.82
C ILE A 111 9.80 -6.87 -15.63
N ASP A 112 10.22 -6.13 -16.65
CA ASP A 112 10.46 -4.67 -16.58
C ASP A 112 9.18 -3.85 -16.35
N HIS A 113 8.02 -4.38 -16.71
CA HIS A 113 6.71 -3.74 -16.56
C HIS A 113 6.01 -4.07 -15.25
N LEU A 114 6.67 -4.73 -14.30
CA LEU A 114 6.10 -4.98 -12.98
C LEU A 114 5.98 -3.66 -12.22
N GLU A 115 4.78 -3.38 -11.75
CA GLU A 115 4.48 -2.22 -10.90
C GLU A 115 3.75 -2.70 -9.64
N ILE A 116 3.97 -2.00 -8.52
CA ILE A 116 3.32 -2.29 -7.25
C ILE A 116 2.47 -1.11 -6.77
N ASP A 117 1.47 -1.42 -5.97
CA ASP A 117 0.60 -0.46 -5.27
C ASP A 117 0.39 -0.93 -3.83
N LEU A 118 0.70 -0.07 -2.87
CA LEU A 118 0.54 -0.33 -1.44
C LEU A 118 -0.69 0.35 -0.85
N SER A 119 -1.57 0.98 -1.65
CA SER A 119 -2.71 1.76 -1.17
C SER A 119 -3.66 0.96 -0.27
N ALA A 120 -3.77 -0.35 -0.49
CA ALA A 120 -4.63 -1.24 0.30
C ALA A 120 -4.02 -1.64 1.67
N ILE A 121 -2.78 -1.28 1.98
CA ILE A 121 -2.10 -1.64 3.23
C ILE A 121 -1.38 -0.46 3.89
N ALA A 122 -0.88 0.50 3.10
CA ALA A 122 -0.07 1.61 3.60
C ALA A 122 -0.85 2.56 4.53
N LYS A 123 -2.18 2.72 4.33
CA LYS A 123 -3.02 3.54 5.22
C LYS A 123 -3.13 2.92 6.62
N GLY A 124 -3.37 1.61 6.70
CA GLY A 124 -3.37 0.88 7.96
C GLY A 124 -2.02 0.98 8.68
N TYR A 125 -0.91 0.82 7.94
CA TYR A 125 0.42 1.06 8.49
C TYR A 125 0.58 2.49 9.04
N ALA A 126 0.11 3.50 8.31
CA ALA A 126 0.17 4.89 8.77
C ALA A 126 -0.63 5.10 10.07
N VAL A 127 -1.84 4.53 10.15
CA VAL A 127 -2.68 4.56 11.37
C VAL A 127 -1.92 3.95 12.54
N ASP A 128 -1.31 2.77 12.39
CA ASP A 128 -0.53 2.11 13.45
C ASP A 128 0.66 2.95 13.91
N GLN A 129 1.38 3.59 12.97
CA GLN A 129 2.51 4.45 13.29
C GLN A 129 2.08 5.68 14.08
N ILE A 130 0.97 6.31 13.70
CA ILE A 130 0.44 7.47 14.42
C ILE A 130 -0.12 7.06 15.78
N ALA A 131 -0.85 5.94 15.86
CA ALA A 131 -1.33 5.36 17.11
C ALA A 131 -0.17 5.14 18.09
N SER A 132 0.94 4.57 17.63
CA SER A 132 2.15 4.34 18.44
C SER A 132 2.80 5.63 18.96
N ILE A 133 2.70 6.74 18.21
CA ILE A 133 3.18 8.06 18.66
C ILE A 133 2.26 8.62 19.74
N ILE A 134 0.94 8.53 19.55
CA ILE A 134 -0.06 9.07 20.46
C ILE A 134 -0.10 8.29 21.77
N ALA A 135 0.04 6.96 21.72
CA ALA A 135 0.05 6.08 22.88
C ALA A 135 1.10 6.46 23.94
N LYS A 136 2.19 7.14 23.53
CA LYS A 136 3.22 7.66 24.45
C LYS A 136 2.73 8.84 25.31
N ARG A 137 1.57 9.43 24.98
CA ARG A 137 1.05 10.65 25.62
C ARG A 137 -0.30 10.45 26.31
N THR A 138 -1.12 9.54 25.80
CA THR A 138 -2.46 9.26 26.34
C THR A 138 -2.85 7.82 26.08
N PRO A 139 -3.54 7.14 27.02
CA PRO A 139 -4.07 5.80 26.79
C PRO A 139 -5.39 5.81 26.01
N ASN A 140 -6.06 6.98 25.91
CA ASN A 140 -7.38 7.12 25.31
C ASN A 140 -7.27 7.92 24.01
N TYR A 141 -7.42 7.28 22.88
CA TYR A 141 -7.33 7.95 21.58
C TYR A 141 -8.01 7.14 20.48
N LEU A 142 -8.36 7.85 19.43
CA LEU A 142 -8.78 7.30 18.14
C LEU A 142 -7.95 7.97 17.04
N VAL A 143 -7.44 7.17 16.14
CA VAL A 143 -6.75 7.62 14.91
C VAL A 143 -7.56 7.12 13.72
N GLU A 144 -7.87 8.01 12.81
CA GLU A 144 -8.56 7.69 11.55
C GLU A 144 -7.78 8.31 10.39
N ILE A 145 -7.49 7.53 9.35
CA ILE A 145 -6.84 8.00 8.12
C ILE A 145 -7.54 7.35 6.93
N GLY A 146 -8.41 8.10 6.25
CA GLY A 146 -9.06 7.67 5.02
C GLY A 146 -9.88 6.38 5.18
N GLY A 147 -10.57 6.24 6.33
CA GLY A 147 -11.44 5.12 6.66
C GLY A 147 -10.78 4.00 7.48
N GLU A 148 -9.46 3.91 7.53
CA GLU A 148 -8.75 3.01 8.43
C GLU A 148 -8.69 3.60 9.84
N VAL A 149 -9.11 2.81 10.84
CA VAL A 149 -9.28 3.28 12.22
C VAL A 149 -8.51 2.41 13.21
N PHE A 150 -7.83 3.08 14.15
CA PHE A 150 -7.29 2.47 15.36
C PHE A 150 -7.83 3.21 16.58
N ALA A 151 -8.44 2.49 17.52
CA ALA A 151 -8.95 3.06 18.76
C ALA A 151 -8.37 2.34 19.97
N ALA A 152 -8.03 3.09 21.02
CA ALA A 152 -7.57 2.57 22.29
C ALA A 152 -8.24 3.28 23.47
N GLY A 153 -8.43 2.55 24.57
CA GLY A 153 -9.05 3.07 25.80
C GLY A 153 -10.53 3.43 25.63
N VAL A 154 -10.94 4.53 26.21
CA VAL A 154 -12.31 5.02 26.20
C VAL A 154 -12.43 6.38 25.52
N ASN A 155 -13.62 6.71 25.03
CA ASN A 155 -13.91 8.05 24.51
C ASN A 155 -13.92 9.03 25.69
N PRO A 156 -13.02 10.04 25.73
CA PRO A 156 -12.91 10.97 26.86
C PRO A 156 -14.16 11.84 27.11
N GLU A 157 -15.03 12.00 26.12
CA GLU A 157 -16.27 12.79 26.25
C GLU A 157 -17.40 12.02 26.94
N THR A 158 -17.42 10.70 26.78
CA THR A 158 -18.53 9.87 27.24
C THR A 158 -18.13 8.89 28.32
N ASP A 159 -16.84 8.70 28.56
CA ASP A 159 -16.23 7.67 29.44
C ASP A 159 -16.67 6.24 29.09
N LYS A 160 -16.99 5.99 27.81
CA LYS A 160 -17.42 4.69 27.28
C LYS A 160 -16.45 4.18 26.23
N PRO A 161 -16.47 2.87 25.93
CA PRO A 161 -15.73 2.35 24.78
C PRO A 161 -16.03 3.11 23.48
N TRP A 162 -15.04 3.23 22.62
CA TRP A 162 -15.21 3.83 21.30
C TRP A 162 -16.26 3.03 20.51
N THR A 163 -17.15 3.75 19.83
CA THR A 163 -18.14 3.16 18.91
C THR A 163 -17.81 3.62 17.51
N ILE A 164 -17.59 2.66 16.61
CA ILE A 164 -17.26 2.91 15.20
C ILE A 164 -18.38 2.29 14.38
N ALA A 165 -19.00 3.07 13.50
CA ALA A 165 -19.97 2.59 12.54
C ALA A 165 -19.26 2.13 11.27
N ILE A 166 -19.74 1.05 10.67
CA ILE A 166 -19.38 0.64 9.30
C ILE A 166 -20.58 1.03 8.45
N GLU A 167 -20.32 1.85 7.42
CA GLU A 167 -21.35 2.20 6.43
C GLU A 167 -21.56 1.01 5.47
N ASP A 168 -22.83 0.70 5.19
CA ASP A 168 -23.25 -0.33 4.23
C ASP A 168 -23.16 0.16 2.78
#